data_35db41f1d66d544490b701e5878d5316
#
_entry.id   35db41f1d66d544490b701e5878d5316
#
_cell.length_a   1.000
_cell.length_b   1.000
_cell.length_c   1.000
_cell.angle_alpha   90.00
_cell.angle_beta   90.00
_cell.angle_gamma   90.00
#
_symmetry.space_group_name_H-M   'P 1'
#
loop_
_entity.id
_entity.type
_entity.pdbx_description
1 polymer ?
#
loop_
_entity_poly.entity_id
_entity_poly.type
_entity_poly.pdbx_seq_one_letter_code
_entity_poly.pdbx_strand_id
1 'polypeptide(L)'
;MDYIKARTYIDESHRFGGEMGLEAITCLLEKLGNPHEALQFIHIAGTNGKGSVGAYLAAVLQEAGYRIGRFISPTLYEYRERIQINGVYIEEEAFGRLMDPVVKAIGELEEEHKPLPSPFEIETAISFL
;
A
#
# COMPACT_ATOMS: atom_id res chain seq x y z
N MET A 1 -1.58 14.79 5.71
CA MET A 1 -0.35 15.04 6.51
C MET A 1 0.83 15.19 5.56
N ASP A 2 1.95 15.71 6.05
CA ASP A 2 3.15 15.73 5.22
C ASP A 2 3.80 14.34 5.12
N TYR A 3 4.67 14.18 4.11
CA TYR A 3 5.32 12.89 3.81
C TYR A 3 6.18 12.37 4.96
N ILE A 4 6.90 13.24 5.65
CA ILE A 4 7.77 12.83 6.77
C ILE A 4 6.95 12.28 7.91
N LYS A 5 5.86 12.94 8.26
CA LYS A 5 4.93 12.47 9.30
C LYS A 5 4.26 11.15 8.90
N ALA A 6 3.85 11.03 7.64
CA ALA A 6 3.28 9.80 7.12
C ALA A 6 4.25 8.62 7.25
N ARG A 7 5.52 8.83 6.88
CA ARG A 7 6.56 7.82 7.02
C ARG A 7 6.82 7.45 8.49
N THR A 8 6.95 8.46 9.35
CA THR A 8 7.15 8.24 10.79
C THR A 8 6.01 7.42 11.39
N TYR A 9 4.77 7.73 11.03
CA TYR A 9 3.62 6.96 11.50
C TYR A 9 3.70 5.48 11.10
N ILE A 10 4.06 5.20 9.85
CA ILE A 10 4.23 3.81 9.38
C ILE A 10 5.37 3.11 10.14
N ASP A 11 6.51 3.76 10.30
CA ASP A 11 7.64 3.20 11.02
C ASP A 11 7.29 2.90 12.49
N GLU A 12 6.54 3.77 13.14
CA GLU A 12 6.09 3.58 14.52
C GLU A 12 4.97 2.53 14.65
N SER A 13 4.30 2.19 13.56
CA SER A 13 3.19 1.20 13.59
C SER A 13 3.64 -0.23 13.92
N HIS A 14 4.93 -0.51 13.94
CA HIS A 14 5.46 -1.77 14.48
C HIS A 14 4.98 -2.05 15.91
N ARG A 15 4.67 -1.02 16.68
CA ARG A 15 4.13 -1.14 18.04
C ARG A 15 2.75 -1.77 18.12
N PHE A 16 1.99 -1.78 17.03
CA PHE A 16 0.65 -2.36 17.01
C PHE A 16 0.68 -3.89 17.11
N GLY A 17 1.85 -4.51 16.92
CA GLY A 17 2.00 -5.95 16.85
C GLY A 17 1.47 -6.48 15.52
N GLY A 18 2.09 -7.47 14.98
CA GLY A 18 1.58 -8.15 13.78
C GLY A 18 0.88 -9.43 14.18
N GLU A 19 -0.45 -9.49 14.13
CA GLU A 19 -1.15 -10.75 14.15
C GLU A 19 -1.01 -11.44 12.79
N MET A 20 -0.83 -12.76 12.81
CA MET A 20 -0.84 -13.54 11.59
C MET A 20 -2.26 -13.62 11.04
N GLY A 21 -2.41 -13.48 9.73
CA GLY A 21 -3.68 -13.60 9.03
C GLY A 21 -4.11 -12.30 8.37
N LEU A 22 -5.36 -12.26 7.91
CA LEU A 22 -5.89 -11.16 7.10
C LEU A 22 -6.89 -10.27 7.85
N GLU A 23 -7.09 -10.48 9.15
CA GLU A 23 -8.12 -9.77 9.89
C GLU A 23 -7.84 -8.26 9.97
N ALA A 24 -6.61 -7.87 10.31
CA ALA A 24 -6.26 -6.46 10.46
C ALA A 24 -6.38 -5.70 9.14
N ILE A 25 -5.85 -6.23 8.04
CA ILE A 25 -5.98 -5.58 6.72
C ILE A 25 -7.44 -5.54 6.26
N THR A 26 -8.22 -6.58 6.52
CA THR A 26 -9.63 -6.63 6.17
C THR A 26 -10.40 -5.52 6.91
N CYS A 27 -10.21 -5.39 8.22
CA CYS A 27 -10.84 -4.35 9.02
C CYS A 27 -10.44 -2.94 8.54
N LEU A 28 -9.17 -2.73 8.22
CA LEU A 28 -8.69 -1.45 7.69
C LEU A 28 -9.35 -1.13 6.35
N LEU A 29 -9.37 -2.07 5.42
CA LEU A 29 -9.97 -1.86 4.11
C LEU A 29 -11.48 -1.60 4.18
N GLU A 30 -12.20 -2.27 5.08
CA GLU A 30 -13.62 -2.00 5.33
C GLU A 30 -13.83 -0.55 5.77
N LYS A 31 -13.01 -0.03 6.68
CA LYS A 31 -13.06 1.38 7.12
C LYS A 31 -12.77 2.35 5.98
N LEU A 32 -11.96 1.96 5.01
CA LEU A 32 -11.62 2.76 3.84
C LEU A 32 -12.62 2.61 2.69
N GLY A 33 -13.69 1.83 2.85
CA GLY A 33 -14.71 1.62 1.83
C GLY A 33 -14.35 0.56 0.80
N ASN A 34 -13.47 -0.39 1.14
CA ASN A 34 -13.05 -1.51 0.28
C ASN A 34 -12.52 -1.07 -1.10
N PRO A 35 -11.53 -0.17 -1.17
CA PRO A 35 -11.05 0.36 -2.45
C PRO A 35 -10.51 -0.72 -3.39
N HIS A 36 -10.03 -1.83 -2.85
CA HIS A 36 -9.50 -2.95 -3.62
C HIS A 36 -10.58 -3.67 -4.46
N GLU A 37 -11.85 -3.59 -4.10
CA GLU A 37 -12.93 -4.25 -4.85
C GLU A 37 -13.18 -3.62 -6.23
N ALA A 38 -12.78 -2.36 -6.42
CA ALA A 38 -12.89 -1.66 -7.69
C ALA A 38 -11.70 -1.91 -8.63
N LEU A 39 -10.68 -2.64 -8.18
CA LEU A 39 -9.43 -2.86 -8.91
C LEU A 39 -9.34 -4.28 -9.45
N GLN A 40 -8.60 -4.42 -10.55
CA GLN A 40 -8.18 -5.72 -11.08
C GLN A 40 -6.71 -5.93 -10.76
N PHE A 41 -6.34 -7.13 -10.33
CA PHE A 41 -4.99 -7.42 -9.87
C PHE A 41 -4.32 -8.52 -10.69
N ILE A 42 -3.01 -8.35 -10.86
CA ILE A 42 -2.09 -9.43 -11.22
C ILE A 42 -1.15 -9.60 -10.04
N HIS A 43 -1.24 -10.74 -9.35
CA HIS A 43 -0.38 -11.04 -8.22
C HIS A 43 0.83 -11.85 -8.68
N ILE A 44 2.03 -11.34 -8.39
CA ILE A 44 3.30 -11.97 -8.75
C ILE A 44 3.99 -12.41 -7.47
N ALA A 45 4.22 -13.71 -7.35
CA ALA A 45 4.91 -14.31 -6.21
C ALA A 45 6.05 -15.21 -6.69
N GLY A 46 7.05 -15.39 -5.85
CA GLY A 46 8.19 -16.24 -6.14
C GLY A 46 9.44 -15.78 -5.42
N THR A 47 10.51 -16.56 -5.50
CA THR A 47 11.80 -16.24 -4.87
C THR A 47 12.68 -15.34 -5.73
N ASN A 48 12.65 -15.51 -7.05
CA ASN A 48 13.46 -14.75 -7.99
C ASN A 48 12.62 -14.22 -9.15
N GLY A 49 13.03 -13.09 -9.71
CA GLY A 49 12.46 -12.53 -10.93
C GLY A 49 11.11 -11.81 -10.77
N LYS A 50 10.57 -11.67 -9.56
CA LYS A 50 9.30 -10.95 -9.32
C LYS A 50 9.30 -9.53 -9.86
N GLY A 51 10.35 -8.77 -9.54
CA GLY A 51 10.49 -7.39 -9.97
C GLY A 51 10.61 -7.26 -11.49
N SER A 52 11.40 -8.15 -12.12
CA SER A 52 11.59 -8.16 -13.58
C SER A 52 10.30 -8.51 -14.31
N VAL A 53 9.58 -9.54 -13.89
CA VAL A 53 8.30 -9.94 -14.46
C VAL A 53 7.27 -8.82 -14.32
N GLY A 54 7.18 -8.21 -13.16
CA GLY A 54 6.29 -7.07 -12.91
C GLY A 54 6.61 -5.86 -13.79
N ALA A 55 7.88 -5.55 -13.99
CA ALA A 55 8.31 -4.47 -14.87
C ALA A 55 7.93 -4.72 -16.33
N TYR A 56 8.14 -5.93 -16.83
CA TYR A 56 7.75 -6.29 -18.20
C TYR A 56 6.23 -6.25 -18.38
N LEU A 57 5.46 -6.83 -17.46
CA LEU A 57 4.00 -6.79 -17.51
C LEU A 57 3.47 -5.37 -17.49
N ALA A 58 3.99 -4.52 -16.61
CA ALA A 58 3.59 -3.12 -16.51
C ALA A 58 3.86 -2.38 -17.81
N ALA A 59 5.03 -2.59 -18.44
CA ALA A 59 5.38 -1.96 -19.71
C ALA A 59 4.44 -2.39 -20.84
N VAL A 60 4.14 -3.68 -20.94
CA VAL A 60 3.23 -4.23 -21.97
C VAL A 60 1.81 -3.70 -21.80
N LEU A 61 1.29 -3.72 -20.58
CA LEU A 61 -0.07 -3.26 -20.30
C LEU A 61 -0.21 -1.75 -20.46
N GLN A 62 0.80 -0.98 -20.08
CA GLN A 62 0.82 0.47 -20.31
C GLN A 62 0.84 0.79 -21.80
N GLU A 63 1.64 0.09 -22.60
CA GLU A 63 1.67 0.24 -24.06
C GLU A 63 0.32 -0.14 -24.69
N ALA A 64 -0.41 -1.08 -24.10
CA ALA A 64 -1.76 -1.45 -24.52
C ALA A 64 -2.84 -0.43 -24.10
N GLY A 65 -2.48 0.65 -23.42
CA GLY A 65 -3.38 1.74 -23.06
C GLY A 65 -3.98 1.65 -21.66
N TYR A 66 -3.55 0.69 -20.82
CA TYR A 66 -4.01 0.57 -19.45
C TYR A 66 -3.27 1.54 -18.52
N ARG A 67 -3.97 2.02 -17.49
CA ARG A 67 -3.36 2.70 -16.37
C ARG A 67 -2.92 1.65 -15.36
N ILE A 68 -1.61 1.56 -15.12
CA ILE A 68 -1.02 0.49 -14.33
C ILE A 68 -0.47 1.04 -13.01
N GLY A 69 -1.04 0.55 -11.90
CA GLY A 69 -0.45 0.68 -10.58
C GLY A 69 0.49 -0.49 -10.31
N ARG A 70 1.61 -0.22 -9.65
CA ARG A 70 2.51 -1.25 -9.14
C ARG A 70 2.70 -1.05 -7.64
N PHE A 71 2.60 -2.14 -6.91
CA PHE A 71 3.01 -2.21 -5.52
C PHE A 71 4.12 -3.24 -5.38
N ILE A 72 5.32 -2.79 -5.02
CA ILE A 72 6.53 -3.62 -4.97
C ILE A 72 7.27 -3.51 -3.64
N SER A 73 7.95 -4.59 -3.29
CA SER A 73 8.78 -4.70 -2.11
C SER A 73 9.81 -5.82 -2.32
N PRO A 74 11.07 -5.69 -1.86
CA PRO A 74 11.67 -4.47 -1.29
C PRO A 74 11.99 -3.40 -2.32
N THR A 75 12.31 -2.19 -1.84
CA THR A 75 12.77 -1.08 -2.67
C THR A 75 14.29 -1.08 -2.78
N LEU A 76 14.83 -0.55 -3.89
CA LEU A 76 16.28 -0.53 -4.16
C LEU A 76 16.92 0.81 -3.78
N TYR A 77 16.29 1.92 -4.15
CA TYR A 77 16.88 3.25 -4.02
C TYR A 77 16.08 4.17 -3.12
N GLU A 78 14.76 4.07 -3.18
CA GLU A 78 13.87 5.02 -2.53
C GLU A 78 12.58 4.33 -2.08
N TYR A 79 12.04 4.79 -0.95
CA TYR A 79 10.82 4.23 -0.38
C TYR A 79 9.60 4.34 -1.32
N ARG A 80 9.48 5.43 -2.06
CA ARG A 80 8.34 5.68 -2.96
C ARG A 80 8.31 4.75 -4.18
N GLU A 81 9.39 4.01 -4.45
CA GLU A 81 9.37 2.93 -5.46
C GLU A 81 8.26 1.91 -5.20
N ARG A 82 7.82 1.75 -3.94
CA ARG A 82 6.79 0.79 -3.55
C ARG A 82 5.49 1.02 -4.30
N ILE A 83 5.14 2.27 -4.61
CA ILE A 83 3.87 2.65 -5.22
C ILE A 83 4.17 3.48 -6.46
N GLN A 84 3.81 2.93 -7.62
CA GLN A 84 4.02 3.58 -8.90
C GLN A 84 2.75 3.55 -9.73
N ILE A 85 2.52 4.62 -10.48
CA ILE A 85 1.47 4.71 -11.49
C ILE A 85 2.15 4.98 -12.83
N ASN A 86 1.95 4.08 -13.80
CA ASN A 86 2.57 4.18 -15.12
C ASN A 86 4.09 4.44 -15.08
N GLY A 87 4.79 3.74 -14.17
CA GLY A 87 6.23 3.85 -14.00
C GLY A 87 6.73 5.09 -13.24
N VAL A 88 5.84 5.93 -12.74
CA VAL A 88 6.16 7.12 -11.96
C VAL A 88 5.91 6.86 -10.49
N TYR A 89 6.89 7.14 -9.64
CA TYR A 89 6.76 7.00 -8.19
C TYR A 89 5.67 7.93 -7.65
N ILE A 90 4.94 7.46 -6.65
CA ILE A 90 3.96 8.31 -5.95
C ILE A 90 4.64 9.59 -5.44
N GLU A 91 3.99 10.72 -5.63
CA GLU A 91 4.47 11.99 -5.10
C GLU A 91 4.35 12.05 -3.58
N GLU A 92 5.28 12.72 -2.92
CA GLU A 92 5.29 12.86 -1.46
C GLU A 92 3.99 13.48 -0.93
N GLU A 93 3.49 14.50 -1.61
CA GLU A 93 2.24 15.15 -1.26
C GLU A 93 1.04 14.20 -1.41
N ALA A 94 1.00 13.42 -2.49
CA ALA A 94 -0.05 12.44 -2.71
C ALA A 94 -0.03 11.35 -1.62
N PHE A 95 1.15 10.85 -1.29
CA PHE A 95 1.33 9.88 -0.20
C PHE A 95 0.80 10.43 1.13
N GLY A 96 1.17 11.65 1.48
CA GLY A 96 0.68 12.31 2.69
C GLY A 96 -0.85 12.46 2.72
N ARG A 97 -1.47 12.85 1.60
CA ARG A 97 -2.93 12.95 1.50
C ARG A 97 -3.62 11.60 1.70
N LEU A 98 -3.08 10.54 1.11
CA LEU A 98 -3.64 9.19 1.24
C LEU A 98 -3.50 8.63 2.66
N MET A 99 -2.50 9.08 3.41
CA MET A 99 -2.34 8.68 4.81
C MET A 99 -3.44 9.24 5.73
N ASP A 100 -4.02 10.39 5.43
CA ASP A 100 -5.03 11.00 6.30
C ASP A 100 -6.23 10.07 6.59
N PRO A 101 -6.91 9.51 5.57
CA PRO A 101 -8.00 8.58 5.83
C PRO A 101 -7.53 7.28 6.50
N VAL A 102 -6.31 6.83 6.23
CA VAL A 102 -5.75 5.61 6.83
C VAL A 102 -5.52 5.80 8.33
N VAL A 103 -4.90 6.90 8.72
CA VAL A 103 -4.68 7.21 10.15
C VAL A 103 -6.00 7.35 10.90
N LYS A 104 -7.00 7.99 10.28
CA LYS A 104 -8.34 8.08 10.85
C LYS A 104 -8.96 6.70 11.05
N ALA A 105 -8.90 5.86 10.04
CA ALA A 105 -9.44 4.49 10.10
C ALA A 105 -8.76 3.66 11.20
N ILE A 106 -7.44 3.75 11.33
CA ILE A 106 -6.69 3.06 12.39
C ILE A 106 -7.11 3.55 13.78
N GLY A 107 -7.31 4.84 13.95
CA GLY A 107 -7.83 5.41 15.20
C GLY A 107 -9.20 4.83 15.57
N GLU A 108 -10.10 4.70 14.61
CA GLU A 108 -11.41 4.09 14.81
C GLU A 108 -11.30 2.60 15.19
N LEU A 109 -10.40 1.85 14.53
CA LEU A 109 -10.15 0.45 14.86
C LEU A 109 -9.60 0.29 16.28
N GLU A 110 -8.71 1.19 16.70
CA GLU A 110 -8.16 1.19 18.06
C GLU A 110 -9.25 1.43 19.11
N GLU A 111 -10.13 2.39 18.89
CA GLU A 111 -11.28 2.66 19.74
C GLU A 111 -12.25 1.46 19.82
N GLU A 112 -12.41 0.73 18.74
CA GLU A 112 -13.27 -0.47 18.67
C GLU A 112 -12.57 -1.74 19.17
N HIS A 113 -11.34 -1.65 19.66
CA HIS A 113 -10.51 -2.78 20.11
C HIS A 113 -10.34 -3.87 19.04
N LYS A 114 -10.28 -3.46 17.78
CA LYS A 114 -10.02 -4.35 16.64
C LYS A 114 -8.53 -4.50 16.37
N PRO A 115 -8.11 -5.55 15.64
CA PRO A 115 -6.72 -5.72 15.25
C PRO A 115 -6.21 -4.52 14.45
N LEU A 116 -5.00 -4.07 14.78
CA LEU A 116 -4.36 -2.94 14.11
C LEU A 116 -3.37 -3.44 13.06
N PRO A 117 -3.25 -2.75 11.92
CA PRO A 117 -2.43 -3.19 10.80
C PRO A 117 -0.94 -3.02 11.07
N SER A 118 -0.14 -3.92 10.50
CA SER A 118 1.31 -3.80 10.41
C SER A 118 1.72 -2.70 9.40
N PRO A 119 2.98 -2.25 9.42
CA PRO A 119 3.50 -1.31 8.41
C PRO A 119 3.22 -1.76 6.97
N PHE A 120 3.46 -3.02 6.66
CA PHE A 120 3.22 -3.56 5.32
C PHE A 120 1.73 -3.55 4.93
N GLU A 121 0.84 -3.84 5.87
CA GLU A 121 -0.61 -3.78 5.63
C GLU A 121 -1.09 -2.34 5.42
N ILE A 122 -0.51 -1.36 6.12
CA ILE A 122 -0.78 0.07 5.89
C ILE A 122 -0.34 0.46 4.48
N GLU A 123 0.87 0.10 4.09
CA GLU A 123 1.41 0.38 2.75
C GLU A 123 0.55 -0.27 1.66
N THR A 124 0.09 -1.50 1.89
CA THR A 124 -0.82 -2.20 0.99
C THR A 124 -2.13 -1.44 0.82
N ALA A 125 -2.73 -1.01 1.92
CA ALA A 125 -3.98 -0.24 1.87
C ALA A 125 -3.81 1.08 1.10
N ILE A 126 -2.70 1.81 1.32
CA ILE A 126 -2.39 3.03 0.58
C ILE A 126 -2.28 2.76 -0.91
N SER A 127 -1.70 1.62 -1.29
CA SER A 127 -1.55 1.28 -2.71
C SER A 127 -2.87 1.04 -3.44
N PHE A 128 -3.94 0.76 -2.71
CA PHE A 128 -5.29 0.57 -3.28
C PHE A 128 -6.11 1.87 -3.37
N LEU A 129 -5.68 2.92 -2.69
CA LEU A 129 -6.33 4.24 -2.71
C LEU A 129 -5.85 5.08 -3.89
#